data_1e98fac45ed3953e46fe43ded1f138db
#
_entry.id   1e98fac45ed3953e46fe43ded1f138db
#
_cell.length_a   1.000
_cell.length_b   1.000
_cell.length_c   1.000
_cell.angle_alpha   90.00
_cell.angle_beta   90.00
_cell.angle_gamma   90.00
#
_symmetry.space_group_name_H-M   'P 1'
#
loop_
_entity.id
_entity.type
_entity.pdbx_description
1 polymer ?
#
loop_
_entity_poly.entity_id
_entity_poly.type
_entity_poly.pdbx_seq_one_letter_code
_entity_poly.pdbx_strand_id
1 'polypeptide(L)'
;LRGNRSFQKDSGNPLFIIDGMPGDYSTLNPNDIESIEVLKDASSTAIYGSSGANGVILITTKGGKEGKAIVNFNAYVGVNGWSRTPEMRSGESYIQTLRDASVGAGDGRWSSVADDKNLFTTDAEWNAHQNGQYIDWVDALLKTSVTQNYSVSVAGGTEKTKAYFSLNFSNEDGQFAQDSYKLYSSKIRVDHKIKKWMKVGIDAQLSYVHQNKADSDLQTLMASNPLGSLYNEDGSINPQPVADPSST
;
A
#
# COMPACT_ATOMS: atom_id res chain seq x y z
N LEU A 1 16.19 -12.91 -8.25
CA LEU A 1 15.87 -13.95 -7.27
C LEU A 1 15.20 -15.12 -7.97
N ARG A 2 15.44 -16.36 -7.52
CA ARG A 2 15.00 -17.58 -8.21
C ARG A 2 13.57 -18.01 -7.84
N GLY A 3 12.60 -17.12 -7.76
CA GLY A 3 11.22 -17.43 -7.41
C GLY A 3 11.04 -17.94 -5.97
N ASN A 4 9.80 -18.05 -5.54
CA ASN A 4 9.46 -18.60 -4.23
C ASN A 4 9.47 -20.13 -4.31
N ARG A 5 10.32 -20.79 -3.52
CA ARG A 5 10.44 -22.26 -3.43
C ARG A 5 9.72 -22.84 -2.21
N SER A 6 9.11 -22.01 -1.39
CA SER A 6 8.41 -22.44 -0.19
C SER A 6 6.90 -22.44 -0.39
N PHE A 7 6.24 -23.48 0.13
CA PHE A 7 4.79 -23.54 0.22
C PHE A 7 4.23 -22.75 1.44
N GLN A 8 5.12 -22.28 2.33
CA GLN A 8 4.71 -21.42 3.45
C GLN A 8 4.65 -19.96 2.99
N LYS A 9 3.55 -19.30 3.30
CA LYS A 9 3.40 -17.86 3.14
C LYS A 9 4.53 -17.18 3.93
N ASP A 10 5.25 -16.25 3.34
CA ASP A 10 6.39 -15.49 3.89
C ASP A 10 7.76 -16.17 3.99
N SER A 11 7.90 -17.48 3.71
CA SER A 11 9.21 -18.15 3.77
C SER A 11 10.07 -17.98 2.50
N GLY A 12 9.59 -17.23 1.50
CA GLY A 12 10.29 -16.98 0.22
C GLY A 12 10.98 -15.61 0.13
N ASN A 13 10.92 -14.80 1.17
CA ASN A 13 11.49 -13.46 1.15
C ASN A 13 13.02 -13.50 1.25
N PRO A 14 13.75 -12.63 0.52
CA PRO A 14 15.18 -12.48 0.68
C PRO A 14 15.51 -11.85 2.05
N LEU A 15 16.71 -12.14 2.54
CA LEU A 15 17.25 -11.47 3.73
C LEU A 15 17.74 -10.06 3.34
N PHE A 16 17.31 -9.05 4.06
CA PHE A 16 17.83 -7.69 3.91
C PHE A 16 18.90 -7.42 4.95
N ILE A 17 20.05 -6.97 4.49
CA ILE A 17 21.17 -6.52 5.32
C ILE A 17 21.41 -5.04 5.04
N ILE A 18 21.21 -4.22 6.06
CA ILE A 18 21.38 -2.77 5.98
C ILE A 18 22.63 -2.41 6.79
N ASP A 19 23.63 -1.82 6.14
CA ASP A 19 24.92 -1.46 6.74
C ASP A 19 25.57 -2.59 7.55
N GLY A 20 25.41 -3.83 7.06
CA GLY A 20 25.99 -5.04 7.67
C GLY A 20 25.11 -5.74 8.72
N MET A 21 23.93 -5.22 9.04
CA MET A 21 23.00 -5.80 10.02
C MET A 21 21.67 -6.20 9.36
N PRO A 22 21.04 -7.33 9.76
CA PRO A 22 19.68 -7.62 9.35
C PRO A 22 18.72 -6.50 9.74
N GLY A 23 17.89 -6.04 8.80
CA GLY A 23 16.98 -4.92 9.04
C GLY A 23 15.78 -4.90 8.11
N ASP A 24 14.81 -4.05 8.45
CA ASP A 24 13.63 -3.80 7.64
C ASP A 24 13.86 -2.60 6.74
N TYR A 25 13.76 -2.83 5.44
CA TYR A 25 13.93 -1.79 4.43
C TYR A 25 12.69 -0.88 4.26
N SER A 26 11.53 -1.28 4.79
CA SER A 26 10.25 -0.58 4.57
C SER A 26 10.24 0.85 5.12
N THR A 27 11.05 1.10 6.14
CA THR A 27 11.18 2.43 6.78
C THR A 27 12.42 3.20 6.30
N LEU A 28 13.18 2.65 5.36
CA LEU A 28 14.38 3.26 4.83
C LEU A 28 14.04 4.28 3.76
N ASN A 29 14.54 5.52 3.93
CA ASN A 29 14.40 6.53 2.90
C ASN A 29 15.27 6.17 1.67
N PRO A 30 14.71 6.00 0.46
CA PRO A 30 15.48 5.73 -0.74
C PRO A 30 16.59 6.75 -1.02
N ASN A 31 16.40 8.01 -0.62
CA ASN A 31 17.39 9.06 -0.77
C ASN A 31 18.62 8.88 0.14
N ASP A 32 18.53 8.03 1.17
CA ASP A 32 19.66 7.68 2.04
C ASP A 32 20.45 6.47 1.56
N ILE A 33 20.01 5.81 0.50
CA ILE A 33 20.69 4.63 -0.05
C ILE A 33 21.85 5.09 -0.95
N GLU A 34 23.03 4.50 -0.75
CA GLU A 34 24.21 4.67 -1.59
C GLU A 34 24.31 3.55 -2.63
N SER A 35 24.11 2.27 -2.21
CA SER A 35 24.11 1.13 -3.12
C SER A 35 23.18 0.01 -2.66
N ILE A 36 22.72 -0.78 -3.62
CA ILE A 36 21.98 -2.03 -3.39
C ILE A 36 22.68 -3.12 -4.18
N GLU A 37 23.08 -4.18 -3.48
CA GLU A 37 23.69 -5.37 -4.07
C GLU A 37 22.84 -6.60 -3.81
N VAL A 38 22.65 -7.45 -4.81
CA VAL A 38 21.83 -8.65 -4.70
C VAL A 38 22.70 -9.90 -4.82
N LEU A 39 22.84 -10.62 -3.73
CA LEU A 39 23.57 -11.88 -3.68
C LEU A 39 22.61 -13.04 -3.98
N LYS A 40 22.87 -13.73 -5.10
CA LYS A 40 22.02 -14.83 -5.59
C LYS A 40 22.69 -16.20 -5.51
N ASP A 41 24.01 -16.22 -5.40
CA ASP A 41 24.80 -17.44 -5.46
C ASP A 41 25.01 -18.02 -4.07
N ALA A 42 24.98 -19.35 -3.97
CA ALA A 42 25.13 -20.04 -2.70
C ALA A 42 26.46 -19.72 -1.98
N SER A 43 27.53 -19.47 -2.75
CA SER A 43 28.84 -19.10 -2.18
C SER A 43 28.82 -17.72 -1.53
N SER A 44 28.12 -16.74 -2.14
CA SER A 44 28.02 -15.36 -1.62
C SER A 44 27.03 -15.26 -0.45
N THR A 45 26.02 -16.14 -0.39
CA THR A 45 25.03 -16.15 0.70
C THR A 45 25.40 -17.05 1.87
N ALA A 46 26.44 -17.87 1.74
CA ALA A 46 26.85 -18.84 2.75
C ALA A 46 27.15 -18.23 4.13
N ILE A 47 27.68 -17.00 4.18
CA ILE A 47 27.98 -16.29 5.43
C ILE A 47 26.72 -15.93 6.24
N TYR A 48 25.53 -15.94 5.60
CA TYR A 48 24.25 -15.63 6.23
C TYR A 48 23.45 -16.90 6.61
N GLY A 49 24.05 -18.08 6.41
CA GLY A 49 23.46 -19.38 6.78
C GLY A 49 22.10 -19.64 6.12
N SER A 50 21.21 -20.29 6.85
CA SER A 50 19.86 -20.63 6.37
C SER A 50 19.00 -19.41 6.05
N SER A 51 19.22 -18.29 6.72
CA SER A 51 18.48 -17.02 6.48
C SER A 51 18.78 -16.45 5.09
N GLY A 52 19.95 -16.76 4.51
CA GLY A 52 20.32 -16.34 3.16
C GLY A 52 19.85 -17.27 2.04
N ALA A 53 19.11 -18.36 2.35
CA ALA A 53 18.74 -19.38 1.36
C ALA A 53 17.90 -18.86 0.18
N ASN A 54 17.11 -17.82 0.38
CA ASN A 54 16.30 -17.18 -0.65
C ASN A 54 17.01 -16.00 -1.36
N GLY A 55 18.28 -15.80 -1.07
CA GLY A 55 19.10 -14.68 -1.51
C GLY A 55 19.21 -13.60 -0.43
N VAL A 56 20.21 -12.75 -0.60
CA VAL A 56 20.49 -11.64 0.32
C VAL A 56 20.53 -10.34 -0.47
N ILE A 57 19.90 -9.31 0.05
CA ILE A 57 19.93 -7.95 -0.49
C ILE A 57 20.74 -7.11 0.49
N LEU A 58 21.92 -6.67 0.04
CA LEU A 58 22.76 -5.76 0.81
C LEU A 58 22.40 -4.32 0.46
N ILE A 59 22.07 -3.55 1.45
CA ILE A 59 21.78 -2.12 1.31
C ILE A 59 22.87 -1.38 2.08
N THR A 60 23.62 -0.55 1.35
CA THR A 60 24.57 0.38 1.96
C THR A 60 23.96 1.76 1.96
N THR A 61 23.92 2.40 3.12
CA THR A 61 23.39 3.75 3.22
C THR A 61 24.51 4.78 3.10
N LYS A 62 24.11 6.01 2.76
CA LYS A 62 25.03 7.15 2.62
C LYS A 62 25.70 7.46 3.97
N GLY A 63 26.96 7.81 3.86
CA GLY A 63 27.80 8.29 4.97
C GLY A 63 28.39 9.65 4.70
N GLY A 64 29.08 10.18 5.70
CA GLY A 64 29.86 11.41 5.56
C GLY A 64 31.00 11.26 4.56
N LYS A 65 31.25 12.29 3.78
CA LYS A 65 32.36 12.39 2.83
C LYS A 65 33.33 13.49 3.28
N GLU A 66 34.62 13.29 2.96
CA GLU A 66 35.60 14.32 3.22
C GLU A 66 35.36 15.54 2.30
N GLY A 67 35.44 16.73 2.84
CA GLY A 67 35.21 17.97 2.15
C GLY A 67 34.23 18.90 2.86
N LYS A 68 33.89 19.98 2.16
CA LYS A 68 32.88 20.93 2.64
C LYS A 68 31.52 20.26 2.79
N ALA A 69 30.75 20.72 3.75
CA ALA A 69 29.41 20.25 3.93
C ALA A 69 28.55 20.53 2.67
N ILE A 70 27.92 19.47 2.17
CA ILE A 70 27.00 19.53 1.02
C ILE A 70 25.60 19.26 1.57
N VAL A 71 24.69 20.18 1.28
CA VAL A 71 23.27 20.07 1.61
C VAL A 71 22.53 19.65 0.35
N ASN A 72 21.75 18.57 0.46
CA ASN A 72 20.84 18.14 -0.60
C ASN A 72 19.40 18.25 -0.10
N PHE A 73 18.55 18.80 -0.94
CA PHE A 73 17.10 18.84 -0.74
C PHE A 73 16.42 18.15 -1.92
N ASN A 74 15.53 17.21 -1.64
CA ASN A 74 14.70 16.56 -2.63
C ASN A 74 13.24 16.73 -2.25
N ALA A 75 12.41 17.08 -3.23
CA ALA A 75 10.98 17.15 -3.10
C ALA A 75 10.33 16.40 -4.26
N TYR A 76 9.34 15.59 -3.96
CA TYR A 76 8.54 14.87 -4.94
C TYR A 76 7.08 14.99 -4.57
N VAL A 77 6.25 15.32 -5.55
CA VAL A 77 4.78 15.28 -5.43
C VAL A 77 4.25 14.52 -6.63
N GLY A 78 3.46 13.50 -6.38
CA GLY A 78 2.83 12.67 -7.39
C GLY A 78 1.33 12.58 -7.17
N VAL A 79 0.59 12.39 -8.25
CA VAL A 79 -0.84 12.12 -8.23
C VAL A 79 -1.04 10.72 -8.79
N ASN A 80 -1.68 9.85 -8.02
CA ASN A 80 -1.96 8.48 -8.40
C ASN A 80 -3.48 8.31 -8.54
N GLY A 81 -3.90 7.80 -9.67
CA GLY A 81 -5.30 7.52 -9.94
C GLY A 81 -5.45 6.21 -10.69
N TRP A 82 -6.67 5.77 -10.82
CA TRP A 82 -7.01 4.60 -11.63
C TRP A 82 -7.04 5.01 -13.10
N SER A 83 -6.35 4.30 -13.95
CA SER A 83 -6.43 4.52 -15.40
C SER A 83 -7.78 4.04 -15.97
N ARG A 84 -8.38 3.07 -15.29
CA ARG A 84 -9.71 2.53 -15.60
C ARG A 84 -10.27 1.90 -14.33
N THR A 85 -11.49 2.28 -13.97
CA THR A 85 -12.28 1.62 -12.93
C THR A 85 -13.33 0.72 -13.59
N PRO A 86 -13.66 -0.44 -13.00
CA PRO A 86 -14.81 -1.21 -13.42
C PRO A 86 -16.09 -0.41 -13.08
N GLU A 87 -17.06 -0.46 -13.95
CA GLU A 87 -18.38 0.14 -13.71
C GLU A 87 -19.25 -0.84 -12.94
N MET A 88 -19.91 -0.34 -11.88
CA MET A 88 -20.92 -1.11 -11.15
C MET A 88 -22.18 -1.24 -12.02
N ARG A 89 -22.79 -2.42 -12.01
CA ARG A 89 -24.04 -2.64 -12.73
C ARG A 89 -25.19 -1.98 -11.99
N SER A 90 -26.07 -1.31 -12.75
CA SER A 90 -27.26 -0.63 -12.23
C SER A 90 -28.41 -0.75 -13.22
N GLY A 91 -29.62 -0.44 -12.79
CA GLY A 91 -30.81 -0.44 -13.63
C GLY A 91 -31.02 -1.76 -14.37
N GLU A 92 -31.30 -1.67 -15.68
CA GLU A 92 -31.57 -2.85 -16.51
C GLU A 92 -30.38 -3.82 -16.59
N SER A 93 -29.13 -3.31 -16.58
CA SER A 93 -27.95 -4.20 -16.61
C SER A 93 -27.81 -5.03 -15.33
N TYR A 94 -28.25 -4.50 -14.20
CA TYR A 94 -28.25 -5.23 -12.93
C TYR A 94 -29.33 -6.31 -12.91
N ILE A 95 -30.59 -5.95 -13.22
CA ILE A 95 -31.68 -6.93 -13.22
C ILE A 95 -31.47 -8.02 -14.28
N GLN A 96 -30.90 -7.68 -15.45
CA GLN A 96 -30.57 -8.70 -16.45
C GLN A 96 -29.56 -9.72 -15.91
N THR A 97 -28.60 -9.29 -15.09
CA THR A 97 -27.69 -10.22 -14.42
C THR A 97 -28.41 -11.17 -13.47
N LEU A 98 -29.40 -10.68 -12.72
CA LEU A 98 -30.21 -11.50 -11.82
C LEU A 98 -31.07 -12.49 -12.59
N ARG A 99 -31.66 -12.07 -13.74
CA ARG A 99 -32.42 -12.95 -14.66
C ARG A 99 -31.52 -14.07 -15.19
N ASP A 100 -30.33 -13.72 -15.70
CA ASP A 100 -29.37 -14.69 -16.24
C ASP A 100 -28.87 -15.66 -15.15
N ALA A 101 -28.65 -15.17 -13.93
CA ALA A 101 -28.26 -15.99 -12.80
C ALA A 101 -29.37 -16.99 -12.41
N SER A 102 -30.63 -16.56 -12.35
CA SER A 102 -31.78 -17.41 -12.05
C SER A 102 -31.96 -18.50 -13.11
N VAL A 103 -31.87 -18.13 -14.39
CA VAL A 103 -31.95 -19.10 -15.52
C VAL A 103 -30.78 -20.08 -15.44
N GLY A 104 -29.55 -19.60 -15.21
CA GLY A 104 -28.35 -20.44 -15.11
C GLY A 104 -28.38 -21.40 -13.93
N ALA A 105 -28.94 -20.97 -12.80
CA ALA A 105 -29.13 -21.80 -11.61
C ALA A 105 -30.29 -22.79 -11.74
N GLY A 106 -31.25 -22.54 -12.63
CA GLY A 106 -32.46 -23.34 -12.77
C GLY A 106 -33.36 -23.28 -11.53
N ASP A 107 -33.32 -22.16 -10.78
CA ASP A 107 -34.01 -22.01 -9.49
C ASP A 107 -35.51 -21.69 -9.61
N GLY A 108 -35.97 -21.44 -10.84
CA GLY A 108 -37.38 -21.19 -11.16
C GLY A 108 -37.93 -19.85 -10.65
N ARG A 109 -37.11 -18.96 -10.12
CA ARG A 109 -37.55 -17.64 -9.64
C ARG A 109 -37.99 -16.72 -10.76
N TRP A 110 -37.43 -16.90 -11.97
CA TRP A 110 -37.71 -16.08 -13.12
C TRP A 110 -38.04 -16.90 -14.36
N SER A 111 -39.15 -16.55 -15.03
CA SER A 111 -39.55 -17.08 -16.33
C SER A 111 -39.98 -16.00 -17.30
N SER A 112 -40.36 -14.84 -16.82
CA SER A 112 -40.78 -13.68 -17.59
C SER A 112 -40.52 -12.38 -16.81
N VAL A 113 -40.62 -11.23 -17.50
CA VAL A 113 -40.48 -9.91 -16.88
C VAL A 113 -41.48 -9.66 -15.73
N ALA A 114 -42.62 -10.33 -15.73
CA ALA A 114 -43.59 -10.26 -14.64
C ALA A 114 -43.05 -10.84 -13.33
N ASP A 115 -42.04 -11.69 -13.42
CA ASP A 115 -41.40 -12.34 -12.25
C ASP A 115 -40.21 -11.58 -11.70
N ASP A 116 -39.85 -10.43 -12.29
CA ASP A 116 -38.66 -9.67 -11.89
C ASP A 116 -38.58 -9.40 -10.38
N LYS A 117 -39.73 -9.12 -9.74
CA LYS A 117 -39.79 -8.91 -8.30
C LYS A 117 -39.25 -10.12 -7.51
N ASN A 118 -39.43 -11.33 -8.01
CA ASN A 118 -39.01 -12.57 -7.33
C ASN A 118 -37.49 -12.76 -7.30
N LEU A 119 -36.75 -11.95 -8.08
CA LEU A 119 -35.29 -11.97 -8.12
C LEU A 119 -34.65 -11.23 -6.93
N PHE A 120 -35.42 -10.36 -6.27
CA PHE A 120 -34.96 -9.61 -5.10
C PHE A 120 -35.30 -10.36 -3.80
N THR A 121 -34.42 -10.20 -2.80
CA THR A 121 -34.57 -10.90 -1.54
C THR A 121 -35.69 -10.30 -0.69
N THR A 122 -35.86 -8.96 -0.79
CA THR A 122 -36.82 -8.21 0.02
C THR A 122 -37.58 -7.19 -0.83
N ASP A 123 -38.74 -6.74 -0.31
CA ASP A 123 -39.50 -5.64 -0.91
C ASP A 123 -38.70 -4.32 -0.89
N ALA A 124 -37.79 -4.13 0.08
CA ALA A 124 -36.94 -2.95 0.15
C ALA A 124 -35.97 -2.89 -1.04
N GLU A 125 -35.34 -4.01 -1.40
CA GLU A 125 -34.47 -4.09 -2.60
C GLU A 125 -35.24 -3.84 -3.89
N TRP A 126 -36.44 -4.43 -4.03
CA TRP A 126 -37.31 -4.19 -5.16
C TRP A 126 -37.69 -2.72 -5.30
N ASN A 127 -38.05 -2.07 -4.19
CA ASN A 127 -38.39 -0.65 -4.16
C ASN A 127 -37.15 0.22 -4.51
N ALA A 128 -35.97 -0.11 -3.99
CA ALA A 128 -34.73 0.58 -4.35
C ALA A 128 -34.46 0.48 -5.86
N HIS A 129 -34.62 -0.72 -6.44
CA HIS A 129 -34.51 -0.91 -7.89
C HIS A 129 -35.52 -0.05 -8.65
N GLN A 130 -36.80 -0.06 -8.29
CA GLN A 130 -37.84 0.73 -8.97
C GLN A 130 -37.59 2.25 -8.90
N ASN A 131 -37.00 2.70 -7.80
CA ASN A 131 -36.64 4.11 -7.59
C ASN A 131 -35.28 4.49 -8.20
N GLY A 132 -34.57 3.54 -8.83
CA GLY A 132 -33.26 3.79 -9.40
C GLY A 132 -32.19 4.08 -8.35
N GLN A 133 -32.37 3.60 -7.12
CA GLN A 133 -31.46 3.80 -5.99
C GLN A 133 -30.35 2.73 -6.05
N TYR A 134 -29.23 3.11 -6.65
CA TYR A 134 -28.05 2.26 -6.75
C TYR A 134 -26.84 3.00 -6.19
N ILE A 135 -26.01 2.25 -5.46
CA ILE A 135 -24.72 2.72 -4.93
C ILE A 135 -23.62 2.25 -5.87
N ASP A 136 -22.86 3.17 -6.42
CA ASP A 136 -21.59 2.86 -7.05
C ASP A 136 -20.50 2.83 -5.95
N TRP A 137 -20.25 1.63 -5.40
CA TRP A 137 -19.23 1.44 -4.36
C TRP A 137 -17.82 1.74 -4.85
N VAL A 138 -17.57 1.54 -6.15
CA VAL A 138 -16.26 1.84 -6.74
C VAL A 138 -16.02 3.34 -6.72
N ASP A 139 -16.98 4.13 -7.20
CA ASP A 139 -16.88 5.60 -7.19
C ASP A 139 -16.89 6.18 -5.77
N ALA A 140 -17.70 5.60 -4.88
CA ALA A 140 -17.83 6.07 -3.50
C ALA A 140 -16.56 5.89 -2.67
N LEU A 141 -15.79 4.83 -2.91
CA LEU A 141 -14.68 4.43 -2.05
C LEU A 141 -13.30 4.58 -2.70
N LEU A 142 -13.24 4.65 -4.03
CA LEU A 142 -11.99 4.93 -4.72
C LEU A 142 -11.79 6.44 -4.90
N LYS A 143 -10.56 6.87 -4.68
CA LYS A 143 -10.18 8.28 -4.87
C LYS A 143 -8.86 8.41 -5.62
N THR A 144 -8.67 9.57 -6.20
CA THR A 144 -7.35 10.01 -6.63
C THR A 144 -6.51 10.29 -5.38
N SER A 145 -5.32 9.73 -5.31
CA SER A 145 -4.42 9.87 -4.18
C SER A 145 -3.24 10.77 -4.48
N VAL A 146 -2.69 11.39 -3.45
CA VAL A 146 -1.51 12.26 -3.55
C VAL A 146 -0.38 11.64 -2.76
N THR A 147 0.78 11.52 -3.41
CA THR A 147 2.03 11.12 -2.78
C THR A 147 2.94 12.33 -2.67
N GLN A 148 3.48 12.56 -1.47
CA GLN A 148 4.41 13.64 -1.20
C GLN A 148 5.62 13.07 -0.47
N ASN A 149 6.82 13.44 -0.92
CA ASN A 149 8.06 13.09 -0.25
C ASN A 149 8.97 14.31 -0.20
N TYR A 150 9.46 14.62 0.98
CA TYR A 150 10.41 15.72 1.21
C TYR A 150 11.58 15.18 2.00
N SER A 151 12.79 15.37 1.49
CA SER A 151 13.99 14.96 2.20
C SER A 151 15.07 16.03 2.16
N VAL A 152 15.75 16.19 3.26
CA VAL A 152 16.93 17.04 3.37
C VAL A 152 18.07 16.19 3.94
N SER A 153 19.26 16.33 3.37
CA SER A 153 20.45 15.68 3.91
C SER A 153 21.65 16.59 3.87
N VAL A 154 22.55 16.37 4.83
CA VAL A 154 23.82 17.07 4.94
C VAL A 154 24.93 16.04 5.08
N ALA A 155 25.93 16.10 4.22
CA ALA A 155 27.11 15.26 4.26
C ALA A 155 28.36 16.11 4.23
N GLY A 156 29.34 15.82 5.08
CA GLY A 156 30.60 16.55 5.09
C GLY A 156 31.58 15.96 6.07
N GLY A 157 32.76 16.58 6.15
CA GLY A 157 33.74 16.15 7.13
C GLY A 157 35.18 16.49 6.78
N THR A 158 36.05 16.06 7.66
CA THR A 158 37.49 16.13 7.51
C THR A 158 38.06 14.72 7.29
N GLU A 159 39.37 14.62 7.11
CA GLU A 159 40.08 13.32 7.05
C GLU A 159 39.78 12.46 8.33
N LYS A 160 39.62 13.11 9.47
CA LYS A 160 39.43 12.43 10.75
C LYS A 160 37.97 12.17 11.09
N THR A 161 37.08 13.12 10.79
CA THR A 161 35.66 13.03 11.17
C THR A 161 34.78 13.21 9.94
N LYS A 162 33.91 12.28 9.69
CA LYS A 162 32.91 12.32 8.62
C LYS A 162 31.54 12.22 9.23
N ALA A 163 30.61 13.04 8.76
CA ALA A 163 29.26 13.07 9.27
C ALA A 163 28.24 13.10 8.14
N TYR A 164 27.14 12.38 8.34
CA TYR A 164 25.94 12.39 7.52
C TYR A 164 24.74 12.56 8.42
N PHE A 165 23.81 13.40 8.01
CA PHE A 165 22.53 13.59 8.66
C PHE A 165 21.45 13.72 7.59
N SER A 166 20.30 13.09 7.81
CA SER A 166 19.14 13.29 6.97
C SER A 166 17.85 13.33 7.77
N LEU A 167 16.87 14.06 7.23
CA LEU A 167 15.48 14.06 7.64
C LEU A 167 14.62 13.77 6.42
N ASN A 168 13.60 12.95 6.59
CA ASN A 168 12.66 12.61 5.55
C ASN A 168 11.22 12.61 6.09
N PHE A 169 10.32 13.12 5.27
CA PHE A 169 8.88 13.03 5.44
C PHE A 169 8.28 12.45 4.17
N SER A 170 7.51 11.36 4.28
CA SER A 170 6.70 10.80 3.22
C SER A 170 5.25 10.76 3.66
N ASN A 171 4.35 11.22 2.80
CA ASN A 171 2.90 11.07 2.95
C ASN A 171 2.37 10.44 1.67
N GLU A 172 1.77 9.28 1.79
CA GLU A 172 1.17 8.53 0.70
C GLU A 172 -0.29 8.27 1.04
N ASP A 173 -1.18 9.02 0.41
CA ASP A 173 -2.60 8.72 0.46
C ASP A 173 -2.86 7.48 -0.39
N GLY A 174 -3.65 6.54 0.14
CA GLY A 174 -4.10 5.38 -0.61
C GLY A 174 -5.19 5.73 -1.61
N GLN A 175 -5.44 4.81 -2.54
CA GLN A 175 -6.52 4.93 -3.52
C GLN A 175 -7.89 4.57 -2.94
N PHE A 176 -7.95 3.90 -1.78
CA PHE A 176 -9.16 3.76 -0.98
C PHE A 176 -9.30 4.96 -0.04
N ALA A 177 -10.55 5.36 0.23
CA ALA A 177 -10.85 6.60 0.94
C ALA A 177 -10.17 6.73 2.32
N GLN A 178 -9.97 5.62 3.02
CA GLN A 178 -9.39 5.59 4.36
C GLN A 178 -7.90 5.23 4.42
N ASP A 179 -7.32 4.83 3.28
CA ASP A 179 -5.91 4.44 3.23
C ASP A 179 -5.01 5.65 3.34
N SER A 180 -4.05 5.60 4.24
CA SER A 180 -2.99 6.59 4.34
C SER A 180 -1.73 5.99 4.98
N TYR A 181 -0.58 6.42 4.52
CA TYR A 181 0.72 6.05 5.06
C TYR A 181 1.56 7.30 5.24
N LYS A 182 2.03 7.56 6.47
CA LYS A 182 2.93 8.67 6.78
C LYS A 182 4.18 8.12 7.45
N LEU A 183 5.32 8.47 6.89
CA LEU A 183 6.63 8.10 7.41
C LEU A 183 7.43 9.36 7.73
N TYR A 184 7.90 9.44 8.95
CA TYR A 184 8.93 10.39 9.38
C TYR A 184 10.18 9.58 9.68
N SER A 185 11.29 9.90 9.03
CA SER A 185 12.54 9.21 9.31
C SER A 185 13.71 10.17 9.42
N SER A 186 14.69 9.80 10.22
CA SER A 186 15.96 10.52 10.34
C SER A 186 17.11 9.52 10.41
N LYS A 187 18.23 9.90 9.81
CA LYS A 187 19.47 9.13 9.90
C LYS A 187 20.60 10.02 10.33
N ILE A 188 21.41 9.50 11.24
CA ILE A 188 22.62 10.14 11.75
C ILE A 188 23.74 9.11 11.64
N ARG A 189 24.81 9.46 10.92
CA ARG A 189 26.03 8.67 10.87
C ARG A 189 27.23 9.55 11.09
N VAL A 190 28.05 9.21 12.07
CA VAL A 190 29.30 9.91 12.34
C VAL A 190 30.39 8.87 12.51
N ASP A 191 31.44 8.99 11.72
CA ASP A 191 32.66 8.19 11.77
C ASP A 191 33.83 9.07 12.19
N HIS A 192 34.58 8.66 13.20
CA HIS A 192 35.76 9.39 13.68
C HIS A 192 36.98 8.47 13.80
N LYS A 193 38.09 8.88 13.19
CA LYS A 193 39.41 8.24 13.33
C LYS A 193 40.15 8.83 14.54
N ILE A 194 40.23 8.08 15.62
CA ILE A 194 41.00 8.48 16.79
C ILE A 194 42.48 8.32 16.53
N LYS A 195 42.87 7.16 15.95
CA LYS A 195 44.25 6.82 15.54
C LYS A 195 44.21 6.06 14.21
N LYS A 196 45.40 5.87 13.60
CA LYS A 196 45.49 5.09 12.34
C LYS A 196 44.91 3.69 12.45
N TRP A 197 44.91 3.08 13.61
CA TRP A 197 44.42 1.75 13.91
C TRP A 197 43.05 1.73 14.61
N MET A 198 42.48 2.90 15.00
CA MET A 198 41.25 2.96 15.77
C MET A 198 40.27 3.96 15.20
N LYS A 199 39.08 3.45 14.86
CA LYS A 199 37.93 4.24 14.42
C LYS A 199 36.78 3.98 15.39
N VAL A 200 35.99 4.99 15.64
CA VAL A 200 34.72 4.91 16.37
C VAL A 200 33.64 5.58 15.50
N GLY A 201 32.43 5.07 15.59
CA GLY A 201 31.32 5.63 14.83
C GLY A 201 29.98 5.34 15.49
N ILE A 202 29.01 6.14 15.12
CA ILE A 202 27.60 5.98 15.44
C ILE A 202 26.87 5.95 14.10
N ASP A 203 26.00 4.97 13.93
CA ASP A 203 25.01 4.90 12.86
C ASP A 203 23.66 4.65 13.51
N ALA A 204 22.75 5.60 13.42
CA ALA A 204 21.43 5.54 14.02
C ALA A 204 20.37 5.97 13.00
N GLN A 205 19.33 5.15 12.90
CA GLN A 205 18.14 5.44 12.12
C GLN A 205 16.94 5.43 13.05
N LEU A 206 16.13 6.48 12.98
CA LEU A 206 14.88 6.60 13.70
C LEU A 206 13.76 6.75 12.67
N SER A 207 12.68 6.02 12.87
CA SER A 207 11.50 6.11 12.01
C SER A 207 10.22 6.07 12.84
N TYR A 208 9.23 6.84 12.43
CA TYR A 208 7.88 6.83 12.95
C TYR A 208 6.91 6.66 11.80
N VAL A 209 6.11 5.59 11.85
CA VAL A 209 5.12 5.25 10.83
C VAL A 209 3.73 5.42 11.42
N HIS A 210 2.87 6.12 10.70
CA HIS A 210 1.43 6.15 10.94
C HIS A 210 0.72 5.65 9.70
N GLN A 211 0.05 4.51 9.82
CA GLN A 211 -0.65 3.87 8.72
C GLN A 211 -2.09 3.58 9.09
N ASN A 212 -3.01 4.03 8.24
CA ASN A 212 -4.39 3.57 8.21
C ASN A 212 -4.55 2.71 6.96
N LYS A 213 -5.20 1.58 7.11
CA LYS A 213 -5.47 0.67 6.00
C LYS A 213 -6.95 0.29 6.02
N ALA A 214 -7.62 0.44 4.89
CA ALA A 214 -8.97 -0.07 4.72
C ALA A 214 -8.94 -1.61 4.68
N ASP A 215 -9.93 -2.23 5.29
CA ASP A 215 -10.06 -3.70 5.38
C ASP A 215 -10.87 -4.27 4.20
N SER A 216 -10.89 -3.55 3.07
CA SER A 216 -11.63 -3.92 1.87
C SER A 216 -10.72 -3.88 0.64
N ASP A 217 -11.05 -4.71 -0.33
CA ASP A 217 -10.43 -4.73 -1.64
C ASP A 217 -11.48 -4.48 -2.74
N LEU A 218 -11.00 -4.24 -3.95
CA LEU A 218 -11.87 -3.94 -5.09
C LEU A 218 -12.85 -5.09 -5.40
N GLN A 219 -12.45 -6.34 -5.21
CA GLN A 219 -13.31 -7.51 -5.45
C GLN A 219 -14.48 -7.52 -4.46
N THR A 220 -14.22 -7.25 -3.19
CA THR A 220 -15.24 -7.14 -2.15
C THR A 220 -16.22 -6.01 -2.45
N LEU A 221 -15.70 -4.83 -2.89
CA LEU A 221 -16.57 -3.71 -3.27
C LEU A 221 -17.50 -4.07 -4.44
N MET A 222 -16.97 -4.73 -5.47
CA MET A 222 -17.76 -5.14 -6.63
C MET A 222 -18.79 -6.24 -6.33
N ALA A 223 -18.54 -7.03 -5.28
CA ALA A 223 -19.46 -8.07 -4.83
C ALA A 223 -20.54 -7.54 -3.86
N SER A 224 -20.37 -6.31 -3.35
CA SER A 224 -21.32 -5.72 -2.42
C SER A 224 -22.66 -5.40 -3.09
N ASN A 225 -23.75 -5.50 -2.33
CA ASN A 225 -25.09 -5.18 -2.82
C ASN A 225 -25.17 -3.70 -3.23
N PRO A 226 -25.51 -3.39 -4.49
CA PRO A 226 -25.55 -2.01 -4.95
C PRO A 226 -26.88 -1.31 -4.63
N LEU A 227 -27.90 -2.03 -4.18
CA LEU A 227 -29.23 -1.44 -3.96
C LEU A 227 -29.28 -0.63 -2.66
N GLY A 228 -29.60 0.64 -2.78
CA GLY A 228 -29.71 1.55 -1.65
C GLY A 228 -29.24 2.97 -1.95
N SER A 229 -28.93 3.73 -0.88
CA SER A 229 -28.47 5.13 -1.00
C SER A 229 -27.43 5.45 0.07
N LEU A 230 -26.30 6.05 -0.35
CA LEU A 230 -25.26 6.52 0.56
C LEU A 230 -25.69 7.68 1.43
N TYR A 231 -26.70 8.43 0.99
CA TYR A 231 -27.16 9.64 1.67
C TYR A 231 -28.64 9.55 1.98
N ASN A 232 -29.03 10.11 3.10
CA ASN A 232 -30.42 10.36 3.47
C ASN A 232 -30.97 11.52 2.63
N GLU A 233 -32.28 11.74 2.67
CA GLU A 233 -32.97 12.86 1.95
C GLU A 233 -32.45 14.24 2.38
N ASP A 234 -31.96 14.36 3.61
CA ASP A 234 -31.37 15.60 4.16
C ASP A 234 -29.90 15.81 3.76
N GLY A 235 -29.31 14.89 2.99
CA GLY A 235 -27.91 14.94 2.55
C GLY A 235 -26.90 14.41 3.59
N SER A 236 -27.33 13.93 4.75
CA SER A 236 -26.46 13.29 5.72
C SER A 236 -26.07 11.89 5.26
N ILE A 237 -24.93 11.37 5.76
CA ILE A 237 -24.49 10.00 5.46
C ILE A 237 -25.49 9.00 6.05
N ASN A 238 -25.95 8.08 5.23
CA ASN A 238 -26.81 6.99 5.68
C ASN A 238 -25.95 5.89 6.35
N PRO A 239 -26.12 5.63 7.66
CA PRO A 239 -25.35 4.61 8.35
C PRO A 239 -25.72 3.17 7.94
N GLN A 240 -26.84 2.98 7.24
CA GLN A 240 -27.28 1.72 6.66
C GLN A 240 -27.60 1.94 5.18
N PRO A 241 -26.59 2.07 4.31
CA PRO A 241 -26.79 2.52 2.94
C PRO A 241 -27.47 1.46 2.06
N VAL A 242 -27.33 0.16 2.37
CA VAL A 242 -27.96 -0.92 1.61
C VAL A 242 -29.45 -1.06 1.97
N ALA A 243 -30.25 -1.36 0.95
CA ALA A 243 -31.70 -1.50 1.13
C ALA A 243 -32.10 -2.69 2.02
N ASP A 244 -31.27 -3.75 2.01
CA ASP A 244 -31.43 -4.89 2.93
C ASP A 244 -30.12 -5.13 3.71
N PRO A 245 -30.03 -4.74 4.99
CA PRO A 245 -28.85 -4.96 5.81
C PRO A 245 -28.54 -6.44 6.08
N SER A 246 -29.46 -7.35 5.85
CA SER A 246 -29.23 -8.80 6.02
C SER A 246 -28.53 -9.45 4.79
N SER A 247 -28.40 -8.71 3.71
CA SER A 247 -27.79 -9.18 2.45
C SER A 247 -26.29 -8.86 2.32
N THR A 248 -25.63 -8.44 3.41
CA THR A 248 -24.20 -8.12 3.46
C THR A 248 -23.35 -9.28 3.98
#